data_717efb1efb0bb88e55308866e96e08fa
#
_entry.id   717efb1efb0bb88e55308866e96e08fa
#
_cell.length_a   1.000
_cell.length_b   1.000
_cell.length_c   1.000
_cell.angle_alpha   90.00
_cell.angle_beta   90.00
_cell.angle_gamma   90.00
#
_symmetry.space_group_name_H-M   'P 1'
#
loop_
_entity.id
_entity.type
_entity.pdbx_description
1 polymer ?
#
loop_
_entity_poly.entity_id
_entity_poly.type
_entity_poly.pdbx_seq_one_letter_code
_entity_poly.pdbx_strand_id
1 'polypeptide(L)'
;LRVGNILQADTEIVQNPETGDYRFNWTIPHEQTLSLNVNNPIPPLGVNQQEDIVAEIDQLFEDQFEEYFGENLTDEEVTAESLRETLKTIEQQTGKRAVVVYARHLTEGLELVLVLPEDTYIRKLIPQANFITLEQTVEEFYETVTDITESRGYLASSQQLYQWFIAPIESDLEDLEIDTLIFCMDAGLRQLPMAALHDGKQFLVEKYSIGSIPSVSLTNTRYKAVKDTPILGMGASTFEELKPLPAVPIELKVITQHLWSGDSFLNEQFTLNTLKSESRRKPFEIIHLATHADFQEGDSSNSYIQLWDTKLRLNQLRQMGWHLPPQVELLVLSACRTALGNIETELGFAGLAVQAGVKSALASFWYVNDESTLALMSGFYQHLRQPDITIKTEALRQAQLAMLRGEVYLEEGQLKGIGELEGIDLPQELAARGNQVLSHPYYWAGFTMIGSPW
;
A
#
# COMPACT_ATOMS: atom_id res chain seq x y z
N LEU A 1 27.00 12.91 9.40
CA LEU A 1 26.00 11.95 8.97
C LEU A 1 24.63 12.60 9.09
N ARG A 2 24.02 12.96 7.96
CA ARG A 2 22.61 13.38 7.90
C ARG A 2 21.79 12.15 7.61
N VAL A 3 21.09 11.66 8.61
CA VAL A 3 19.98 10.75 8.48
C VAL A 3 18.76 11.62 8.67
N GLY A 4 17.95 11.84 7.64
CA GLY A 4 16.72 12.61 7.63
C GLY A 4 16.49 13.60 8.80
N ASN A 5 15.38 14.24 8.95
CA ASN A 5 15.12 15.26 10.00
C ASN A 5 15.25 14.83 11.47
N ILE A 6 15.90 13.72 11.80
CA ILE A 6 16.34 13.32 13.16
C ILE A 6 17.60 14.10 13.59
N LEU A 7 17.79 15.31 13.12
CA LEU A 7 19.02 16.12 13.23
C LEU A 7 19.07 17.03 14.43
N GLN A 8 18.56 16.62 15.58
CA GLN A 8 18.87 17.24 16.86
C GLN A 8 19.16 16.23 17.98
N ALA A 9 19.54 15.01 17.63
CA ALA A 9 20.08 14.10 18.61
C ALA A 9 21.60 14.28 18.68
N ASP A 10 22.11 14.65 19.85
CA ASP A 10 23.53 14.61 20.12
C ASP A 10 23.98 13.15 20.11
N THR A 11 24.76 12.78 19.13
CA THR A 11 25.31 11.41 19.01
C THR A 11 26.67 11.38 19.67
N GLU A 12 26.81 10.65 20.77
CA GLU A 12 28.10 10.41 21.41
C GLU A 12 28.63 9.04 21.00
N ILE A 13 29.79 9.01 20.34
CA ILE A 13 30.49 7.78 19.99
C ILE A 13 31.50 7.49 21.10
N VAL A 14 31.28 6.42 21.85
CA VAL A 14 32.17 6.00 22.94
C VAL A 14 32.82 4.67 22.57
N GLN A 15 34.16 4.66 22.48
CA GLN A 15 34.92 3.44 22.28
C GLN A 15 35.18 2.78 23.64
N ASN A 16 34.87 1.48 23.78
CA ASN A 16 35.25 0.70 24.95
C ASN A 16 36.79 0.48 24.93
N PRO A 17 37.53 0.98 25.92
CA PRO A 17 38.98 0.87 25.91
C PRO A 17 39.50 -0.55 26.12
N GLU A 18 38.69 -1.51 26.62
CA GLU A 18 39.11 -2.90 26.89
C GLU A 18 38.81 -3.84 25.72
N THR A 19 37.74 -3.60 24.94
CA THR A 19 37.34 -4.48 23.85
C THR A 19 37.58 -3.88 22.47
N GLY A 20 37.80 -2.56 22.35
CA GLY A 20 37.92 -1.85 21.10
C GLY A 20 36.61 -1.54 20.39
N ASP A 21 35.50 -1.95 20.98
CA ASP A 21 34.16 -1.82 20.39
C ASP A 21 33.63 -0.39 20.50
N TYR A 22 32.79 0.02 19.55
CA TYR A 22 32.16 1.32 19.55
C TYR A 22 30.70 1.22 20.02
N ARG A 23 30.30 2.14 20.94
CA ARG A 23 28.90 2.36 21.32
C ARG A 23 28.43 3.70 20.78
N PHE A 24 27.26 3.70 20.18
CA PHE A 24 26.53 4.88 19.75
C PHE A 24 25.44 5.18 20.79
N ASN A 25 25.54 6.29 21.51
CA ASN A 25 24.50 6.74 22.42
C ASN A 25 23.71 7.84 21.71
N TRP A 26 22.40 7.65 21.60
CA TRP A 26 21.48 8.60 21.02
C TRP A 26 20.65 9.19 22.14
N THR A 27 20.63 10.50 22.27
CA THR A 27 19.73 11.18 23.21
C THR A 27 18.58 11.79 22.43
N ILE A 28 17.40 11.20 22.57
CA ILE A 28 16.16 11.75 22.01
C ILE A 28 15.62 12.79 23.02
N PRO A 29 15.01 13.92 22.57
CA PRO A 29 14.57 15.02 23.48
C PRO A 29 13.47 14.66 24.47
N HIS A 30 13.06 13.42 24.63
CA HIS A 30 12.08 12.94 25.60
C HIS A 30 12.60 11.74 26.42
N GLU A 31 13.76 11.92 27.09
CA GLU A 31 14.25 11.07 28.21
C GLU A 31 14.24 9.54 28.02
N GLN A 32 14.27 9.01 26.81
CA GLN A 32 14.55 7.60 26.59
C GLN A 32 15.89 7.41 25.88
N THR A 33 16.83 6.82 26.57
CA THR A 33 18.13 6.46 25.99
C THR A 33 17.99 5.07 25.36
N LEU A 34 17.92 4.99 24.04
CA LEU A 34 18.05 3.74 23.29
C LEU A 34 19.53 3.42 23.09
N SER A 35 20.04 2.37 23.70
CA SER A 35 21.38 1.88 23.45
C SER A 35 21.31 0.69 22.48
N LEU A 36 21.67 0.88 21.24
CA LEU A 36 21.91 -0.21 20.29
C LEU A 36 23.30 -0.80 20.55
N ASN A 37 23.36 -2.09 20.91
CA ASN A 37 24.60 -2.82 21.03
C ASN A 37 24.95 -3.41 19.66
N VAL A 38 25.73 -2.71 18.85
CA VAL A 38 26.10 -3.08 17.47
C VAL A 38 27.03 -4.32 17.45
N ASN A 39 27.53 -4.78 18.60
CA ASN A 39 28.48 -5.87 18.72
C ASN A 39 27.88 -7.21 19.15
N ASN A 40 26.56 -7.36 19.12
CA ASN A 40 25.99 -8.69 19.14
C ASN A 40 25.78 -9.10 17.67
N PRO A 41 26.74 -9.81 17.02
CA PRO A 41 26.38 -10.48 15.79
C PRO A 41 25.28 -11.46 16.17
N ILE A 42 24.13 -11.35 15.51
CA ILE A 42 23.16 -12.43 15.51
C ILE A 42 23.98 -13.68 15.18
N PRO A 43 24.08 -14.67 16.06
CA PRO A 43 24.94 -15.82 15.81
C PRO A 43 24.52 -16.41 14.46
N PRO A 44 25.48 -16.85 13.62
CA PRO A 44 25.14 -17.55 12.40
C PRO A 44 24.26 -18.73 12.83
N LEU A 45 23.04 -18.80 12.34
CA LEU A 45 22.05 -19.81 12.67
C LEU A 45 22.72 -21.18 12.52
N GLY A 46 22.94 -21.82 13.64
CA GLY A 46 23.49 -23.17 13.66
C GLY A 46 22.57 -24.10 12.91
N VAL A 47 23.13 -24.97 12.08
CA VAL A 47 22.50 -25.90 11.14
C VAL A 47 21.48 -26.89 11.80
N ASN A 48 21.10 -26.68 13.06
CA ASN A 48 20.26 -27.61 13.85
C ASN A 48 19.04 -26.95 14.56
N GLN A 49 18.73 -25.68 14.29
CA GLN A 49 17.43 -25.09 14.63
C GLN A 49 16.92 -24.43 13.38
N GLN A 50 16.10 -25.12 12.62
CA GLN A 50 15.15 -24.55 11.68
C GLN A 50 14.04 -23.89 12.53
N GLU A 51 14.41 -22.89 13.32
CA GLU A 51 13.43 -21.92 13.79
C GLU A 51 12.84 -21.28 12.53
N ASP A 52 11.53 -21.17 12.50
CA ASP A 52 10.81 -20.71 11.33
C ASP A 52 11.12 -19.23 11.12
N ILE A 53 12.06 -18.94 10.22
CA ILE A 53 12.45 -17.55 9.88
C ILE A 53 11.25 -16.71 9.48
N VAL A 54 10.21 -17.32 8.94
CA VAL A 54 8.96 -16.63 8.54
C VAL A 54 8.24 -16.16 9.80
N ALA A 55 8.13 -17.02 10.82
CA ALA A 55 7.53 -16.65 12.10
C ALA A 55 8.30 -15.50 12.77
N GLU A 56 9.63 -15.55 12.75
CA GLU A 56 10.48 -14.50 13.32
C GLU A 56 10.27 -13.16 12.63
N ILE A 57 10.25 -13.14 11.30
CA ILE A 57 10.09 -11.90 10.53
C ILE A 57 8.66 -11.35 10.64
N ASP A 58 7.66 -12.23 10.58
CA ASP A 58 6.25 -11.83 10.66
C ASP A 58 5.95 -11.19 12.02
N GLN A 59 6.46 -11.80 13.12
CA GLN A 59 6.33 -11.25 14.47
C GLN A 59 7.05 -9.90 14.61
N LEU A 60 8.28 -9.79 14.06
CA LEU A 60 9.02 -8.52 14.08
C LEU A 60 8.21 -7.39 13.43
N PHE A 61 7.55 -7.68 12.31
CA PHE A 61 6.74 -6.67 11.62
C PHE A 61 5.43 -6.37 12.36
N GLU A 62 4.77 -7.39 12.93
CA GLU A 62 3.61 -7.23 13.80
C GLU A 62 3.92 -6.30 14.98
N ASP A 63 5.02 -6.57 15.71
CA ASP A 63 5.45 -5.79 16.87
C ASP A 63 5.60 -4.29 16.54
N GLN A 64 6.09 -3.95 15.34
CA GLN A 64 6.22 -2.54 14.89
C GLN A 64 4.86 -1.84 14.77
N PHE A 65 3.83 -2.55 14.29
CA PHE A 65 2.48 -1.99 14.21
C PHE A 65 1.80 -1.91 15.57
N GLU A 66 1.99 -2.92 16.43
CA GLU A 66 1.47 -2.92 17.81
C GLU A 66 2.08 -1.79 18.63
N GLU A 67 3.39 -1.56 18.51
CA GLU A 67 4.06 -0.42 19.15
C GLU A 67 3.51 0.91 18.65
N TYR A 68 3.34 1.06 17.33
CA TYR A 68 2.82 2.29 16.73
C TYR A 68 1.37 2.60 17.13
N PHE A 69 0.51 1.58 17.15
CA PHE A 69 -0.90 1.77 17.53
C PHE A 69 -1.14 1.72 19.04
N GLY A 70 -0.17 1.22 19.81
CA GLY A 70 -0.23 1.15 21.27
C GLY A 70 -1.23 0.11 21.80
N GLU A 71 -1.55 -0.91 21.01
CA GLU A 71 -2.47 -1.98 21.37
C GLU A 71 -2.01 -3.33 20.79
N ASN A 72 -2.36 -4.44 21.46
CA ASN A 72 -2.23 -5.77 20.88
C ASN A 72 -3.26 -5.91 19.75
N LEU A 73 -2.79 -6.24 18.55
CA LEU A 73 -3.63 -6.31 17.35
C LEU A 73 -4.10 -7.72 17.05
N THR A 74 -3.30 -8.73 17.41
CA THR A 74 -3.60 -10.15 17.21
C THR A 74 -2.84 -11.02 18.19
N ASP A 75 -3.30 -12.27 18.38
CA ASP A 75 -2.57 -13.34 19.08
C ASP A 75 -2.29 -14.51 18.09
N GLU A 76 -2.41 -14.27 16.78
CA GLU A 76 -2.19 -15.30 15.76
C GLU A 76 -0.69 -15.43 15.47
N GLU A 77 -0.16 -16.64 15.64
CA GLU A 77 1.21 -16.98 15.24
C GLU A 77 1.21 -17.52 13.80
N VAL A 78 2.08 -16.97 12.96
CA VAL A 78 2.26 -17.39 11.56
C VAL A 78 3.54 -18.21 11.45
N THR A 79 3.46 -19.36 10.77
CA THR A 79 4.61 -20.19 10.42
C THR A 79 4.70 -20.33 8.90
N ALA A 80 5.87 -20.70 8.38
CA ALA A 80 6.01 -21.00 6.96
C ALA A 80 5.03 -22.08 6.49
N GLU A 81 4.71 -23.07 7.34
CA GLU A 81 3.75 -24.12 7.02
C GLU A 81 2.31 -23.58 6.94
N SER A 82 1.86 -22.83 7.95
CA SER A 82 0.51 -22.26 7.98
C SER A 82 0.28 -21.28 6.82
N LEU A 83 1.30 -20.48 6.47
CA LEU A 83 1.25 -19.56 5.33
C LEU A 83 1.16 -20.32 4.01
N ARG A 84 1.94 -21.40 3.81
CA ARG A 84 1.84 -22.25 2.60
C ARG A 84 0.45 -22.85 2.42
N GLU A 85 -0.14 -23.37 3.48
CA GLU A 85 -1.50 -23.92 3.42
C GLU A 85 -2.53 -22.83 3.07
N THR A 86 -2.33 -21.61 3.58
CA THR A 86 -3.15 -20.46 3.20
C THR A 86 -3.01 -20.15 1.71
N LEU A 87 -1.79 -20.06 1.18
CA LEU A 87 -1.54 -19.78 -0.24
C LEU A 87 -2.15 -20.86 -1.16
N LYS A 88 -2.01 -22.15 -0.81
CA LYS A 88 -2.66 -23.26 -1.54
C LYS A 88 -4.19 -23.13 -1.53
N THR A 89 -4.75 -22.78 -0.39
CA THR A 89 -6.21 -22.59 -0.27
C THR A 89 -6.69 -21.44 -1.15
N ILE A 90 -5.96 -20.33 -1.18
CA ILE A 90 -6.27 -19.18 -2.04
C ILE A 90 -6.17 -19.56 -3.53
N GLU A 91 -5.12 -20.27 -3.92
CA GLU A 91 -4.97 -20.76 -5.29
C GLU A 91 -6.17 -21.62 -5.72
N GLN A 92 -6.61 -22.57 -4.88
CA GLN A 92 -7.78 -23.39 -5.13
C GLN A 92 -9.08 -22.59 -5.28
N GLN A 93 -9.24 -21.51 -4.51
CA GLN A 93 -10.46 -20.70 -4.50
C GLN A 93 -10.50 -19.66 -5.61
N THR A 94 -9.35 -19.14 -6.01
CA THR A 94 -9.25 -17.98 -6.93
C THR A 94 -8.69 -18.35 -8.29
N GLY A 95 -7.99 -19.48 -8.41
CA GLY A 95 -7.19 -19.84 -9.59
C GLY A 95 -5.96 -18.97 -9.78
N LYS A 96 -5.55 -18.20 -8.74
CA LYS A 96 -4.39 -17.30 -8.76
C LYS A 96 -3.32 -17.80 -7.81
N ARG A 97 -2.11 -17.92 -8.32
CA ARG A 97 -0.95 -18.39 -7.58
C ARG A 97 -0.18 -17.22 -7.00
N ALA A 98 -0.09 -17.18 -5.69
CA ALA A 98 0.51 -16.07 -4.97
C ALA A 98 1.76 -16.49 -4.19
N VAL A 99 2.66 -15.53 -3.98
CA VAL A 99 3.83 -15.64 -3.09
C VAL A 99 3.85 -14.48 -2.12
N VAL A 100 4.26 -14.73 -0.88
CA VAL A 100 4.57 -13.66 0.08
C VAL A 100 6.09 -13.43 0.05
N VAL A 101 6.47 -12.17 -0.15
CA VAL A 101 7.85 -11.69 -0.21
C VAL A 101 8.10 -10.79 0.99
N TYR A 102 8.79 -11.29 1.99
CA TYR A 102 9.32 -10.48 3.06
C TYR A 102 10.61 -9.80 2.60
N ALA A 103 10.68 -8.49 2.79
CA ALA A 103 11.87 -7.70 2.48
C ALA A 103 12.31 -6.91 3.71
N ARG A 104 13.52 -7.15 4.21
CA ARG A 104 14.05 -6.47 5.40
C ARG A 104 15.48 -6.00 5.21
N HIS A 105 15.82 -4.96 5.95
CA HIS A 105 17.20 -4.48 6.06
C HIS A 105 18.00 -5.35 7.02
N LEU A 106 19.18 -5.80 6.57
CA LEU A 106 20.20 -6.36 7.42
C LEU A 106 21.47 -5.52 7.35
N THR A 107 22.38 -5.68 8.28
CA THR A 107 23.70 -5.02 8.24
C THR A 107 24.45 -5.37 6.96
N GLU A 108 24.25 -6.57 6.44
CA GLU A 108 24.91 -7.12 5.26
C GLU A 108 24.25 -6.72 3.94
N GLY A 109 23.03 -6.15 3.96
CA GLY A 109 22.27 -5.74 2.78
C GLY A 109 20.79 -6.00 2.88
N LEU A 110 20.10 -6.02 1.74
CA LEU A 110 18.67 -6.35 1.67
C LEU A 110 18.50 -7.88 1.71
N GLU A 111 17.65 -8.36 2.59
CA GLU A 111 17.22 -9.75 2.63
C GLU A 111 15.83 -9.91 2.06
N LEU A 112 15.65 -10.90 1.19
CA LEU A 112 14.36 -11.33 0.67
C LEU A 112 14.08 -12.76 1.14
N VAL A 113 12.89 -12.99 1.72
CA VAL A 113 12.39 -14.32 2.07
C VAL A 113 11.05 -14.53 1.37
N LEU A 114 11.01 -15.51 0.45
CA LEU A 114 9.83 -15.85 -0.32
C LEU A 114 9.18 -17.08 0.27
N VAL A 115 7.91 -16.98 0.61
CA VAL A 115 7.10 -18.14 0.99
C VAL A 115 6.18 -18.51 -0.17
N LEU A 116 6.42 -19.69 -0.70
CA LEU A 116 5.75 -20.25 -1.87
C LEU A 116 4.67 -21.26 -1.44
N PRO A 117 3.71 -21.59 -2.29
CA PRO A 117 2.78 -22.68 -2.01
C PRO A 117 3.45 -24.06 -1.86
N GLU A 118 4.66 -24.26 -2.38
CA GLU A 118 5.47 -25.47 -2.29
C GLU A 118 6.16 -25.61 -0.92
N ASP A 119 6.86 -26.74 -0.71
CA ASP A 119 7.38 -27.16 0.62
C ASP A 119 8.57 -26.36 1.15
N THR A 120 9.09 -25.37 0.46
CA THR A 120 10.26 -24.60 0.88
C THR A 120 10.03 -23.10 0.77
N TYR A 121 10.74 -22.31 1.60
CA TYR A 121 10.92 -20.90 1.37
C TYR A 121 12.28 -20.64 0.68
N ILE A 122 12.37 -19.55 -0.07
CA ILE A 122 13.60 -19.13 -0.73
C ILE A 122 14.12 -17.90 0.02
N ARG A 123 15.40 -17.92 0.37
CA ARG A 123 16.09 -16.81 1.02
C ARG A 123 17.20 -16.28 0.13
N LYS A 124 17.22 -14.98 -0.12
CA LYS A 124 18.24 -14.29 -0.90
C LYS A 124 18.79 -13.12 -0.09
N LEU A 125 20.10 -12.96 -0.07
CA LEU A 125 20.77 -11.77 0.47
C LEU A 125 21.36 -10.97 -0.69
N ILE A 126 21.12 -9.68 -0.70
CA ILE A 126 21.55 -8.74 -1.74
C ILE A 126 22.50 -7.70 -1.09
N PRO A 127 23.81 -7.99 -1.00
CA PRO A 127 24.76 -7.12 -0.32
C PRO A 127 24.94 -5.75 -0.97
N GLN A 128 24.63 -5.64 -2.28
CA GLN A 128 24.74 -4.38 -3.03
C GLN A 128 23.68 -3.37 -2.60
N ALA A 129 22.54 -3.85 -2.09
CA ALA A 129 21.47 -3.04 -1.54
C ALA A 129 21.69 -2.80 -0.03
N ASN A 130 22.84 -2.22 0.36
CA ASN A 130 23.06 -1.81 1.74
C ASN A 130 22.12 -0.64 2.10
N PHE A 131 21.89 -0.46 3.40
CA PHE A 131 20.91 0.49 3.93
C PHE A 131 20.99 1.88 3.28
N ILE A 132 22.19 2.48 3.24
CA ILE A 132 22.38 3.85 2.73
C ILE A 132 22.07 3.93 1.23
N THR A 133 22.58 2.98 0.46
CA THR A 133 22.41 2.97 -1.00
C THR A 133 20.94 2.70 -1.35
N LEU A 134 20.29 1.81 -0.61
CA LEU A 134 18.89 1.48 -0.83
C LEU A 134 17.99 2.67 -0.49
N GLU A 135 18.17 3.32 0.66
CA GLU A 135 17.43 4.51 1.07
C GLU A 135 17.56 5.64 0.02
N GLN A 136 18.79 5.94 -0.40
CA GLN A 136 19.03 6.96 -1.43
C GLN A 136 18.34 6.62 -2.77
N THR A 137 18.36 5.35 -3.18
CA THR A 137 17.73 4.93 -4.44
C THR A 137 16.19 4.97 -4.34
N VAL A 138 15.63 4.64 -3.18
CA VAL A 138 14.18 4.76 -2.92
C VAL A 138 13.75 6.23 -2.96
N GLU A 139 14.50 7.13 -2.30
CA GLU A 139 14.23 8.57 -2.31
C GLU A 139 14.31 9.13 -3.75
N GLU A 140 15.39 8.83 -4.50
CA GLU A 140 15.53 9.25 -5.90
C GLU A 140 14.39 8.71 -6.79
N PHE A 141 14.01 7.44 -6.59
CA PHE A 141 12.90 6.86 -7.34
C PHE A 141 11.60 7.58 -7.09
N TYR A 142 11.33 7.88 -5.83
CA TYR A 142 10.09 8.57 -5.46
C TYR A 142 10.03 10.00 -5.99
N GLU A 143 11.11 10.76 -5.87
CA GLU A 143 11.20 12.11 -6.41
C GLU A 143 10.97 12.12 -7.93
N THR A 144 11.61 11.19 -8.63
CA THR A 144 11.54 11.15 -10.09
C THR A 144 10.26 10.54 -10.63
N VAL A 145 9.63 9.57 -9.96
CA VAL A 145 8.35 8.99 -10.39
C VAL A 145 7.18 9.94 -10.17
N THR A 146 7.30 10.88 -9.23
CA THR A 146 6.29 11.92 -8.98
C THR A 146 6.50 13.18 -9.81
N ASP A 147 7.62 13.33 -10.50
CA ASP A 147 7.88 14.45 -11.42
C ASP A 147 7.38 14.13 -12.83
N ILE A 148 6.20 14.62 -13.16
CA ILE A 148 5.58 14.46 -14.49
C ILE A 148 6.25 15.30 -15.62
N THR A 149 7.18 16.17 -15.27
CA THR A 149 7.89 17.02 -16.26
C THR A 149 8.98 16.24 -16.98
N GLU A 150 9.49 15.20 -16.36
CA GLU A 150 10.49 14.30 -16.91
C GLU A 150 9.89 12.92 -17.24
N SER A 151 9.54 12.69 -18.48
CA SER A 151 8.82 11.49 -18.92
C SER A 151 9.49 10.14 -18.61
N ARG A 152 10.78 10.11 -18.27
CA ARG A 152 11.59 8.90 -18.00
C ARG A 152 12.64 9.07 -16.90
N GLY A 153 12.58 10.12 -16.11
CA GLY A 153 13.54 10.40 -15.04
C GLY A 153 13.66 9.23 -14.04
N TYR A 154 12.53 8.60 -13.75
CA TYR A 154 12.41 7.48 -12.81
C TYR A 154 13.05 6.15 -13.25
N LEU A 155 13.41 5.98 -14.54
CA LEU A 155 13.81 4.66 -15.05
C LEU A 155 15.10 4.12 -14.42
N ALA A 156 16.08 4.98 -14.14
CA ALA A 156 17.35 4.53 -13.59
C ALA A 156 17.20 3.93 -12.20
N SER A 157 16.58 4.66 -11.28
CA SER A 157 16.31 4.21 -9.91
C SER A 157 15.30 3.05 -9.87
N SER A 158 14.26 3.08 -10.71
CA SER A 158 13.31 1.99 -10.89
C SER A 158 13.98 0.69 -11.31
N GLN A 159 14.89 0.73 -12.30
CA GLN A 159 15.64 -0.45 -12.75
C GLN A 159 16.61 -0.94 -11.69
N GLN A 160 17.25 -0.05 -10.96
CA GLN A 160 18.14 -0.44 -9.88
C GLN A 160 17.38 -1.16 -8.75
N LEU A 161 16.21 -0.66 -8.37
CA LEU A 161 15.34 -1.31 -7.39
C LEU A 161 14.81 -2.66 -7.92
N TYR A 162 14.46 -2.75 -9.20
CA TYR A 162 14.11 -4.03 -9.81
C TYR A 162 15.25 -5.05 -9.67
N GLN A 163 16.50 -4.64 -9.91
CA GLN A 163 17.67 -5.53 -9.77
C GLN A 163 17.89 -6.01 -8.33
N TRP A 164 17.42 -5.29 -7.34
CA TRP A 164 17.55 -5.70 -5.94
C TRP A 164 16.37 -6.49 -5.41
N PHE A 165 15.15 -6.12 -5.79
CA PHE A 165 13.94 -6.75 -5.24
C PHE A 165 13.41 -7.92 -6.06
N ILE A 166 13.54 -7.88 -7.39
CA ILE A 166 12.86 -8.82 -8.28
C ILE A 166 13.83 -9.73 -9.02
N ALA A 167 14.87 -9.20 -9.66
CA ALA A 167 15.80 -10.00 -10.46
C ALA A 167 16.43 -11.18 -9.69
N PRO A 168 16.75 -11.10 -8.38
CA PRO A 168 17.29 -12.25 -7.64
C PRO A 168 16.32 -13.42 -7.47
N ILE A 169 15.04 -13.18 -7.65
CA ILE A 169 13.94 -14.16 -7.44
C ILE A 169 13.14 -14.42 -8.72
N GLU A 170 13.41 -13.69 -9.80
CA GLU A 170 12.59 -13.71 -11.02
C GLU A 170 12.47 -15.09 -11.63
N SER A 171 13.57 -15.87 -11.71
CA SER A 171 13.54 -17.24 -12.21
C SER A 171 12.65 -18.16 -11.35
N ASP A 172 12.67 -17.96 -10.04
CA ASP A 172 11.86 -18.74 -9.10
C ASP A 172 10.35 -18.42 -9.33
N LEU A 173 10.02 -17.14 -9.60
CA LEU A 173 8.65 -16.69 -9.87
C LEU A 173 8.12 -17.22 -11.20
N GLU A 174 8.97 -17.24 -12.25
CA GLU A 174 8.61 -17.72 -13.59
C GLU A 174 8.44 -19.24 -13.59
N ASP A 175 9.39 -20.00 -13.01
CA ASP A 175 9.36 -21.46 -12.95
C ASP A 175 8.12 -21.99 -12.21
N LEU A 176 7.60 -21.21 -11.26
CA LEU A 176 6.43 -21.55 -10.46
C LEU A 176 5.13 -20.91 -10.97
N GLU A 177 5.15 -20.24 -12.11
CA GLU A 177 3.98 -19.61 -12.72
C GLU A 177 3.21 -18.69 -11.73
N ILE A 178 3.94 -17.86 -10.98
CA ILE A 178 3.33 -16.94 -9.99
C ILE A 178 2.53 -15.85 -10.69
N ASP A 179 1.31 -15.62 -10.24
CA ASP A 179 0.41 -14.54 -10.71
C ASP A 179 0.49 -13.28 -9.83
N THR A 180 0.73 -13.46 -8.53
CA THR A 180 0.53 -12.39 -7.52
C THR A 180 1.71 -12.31 -6.56
N LEU A 181 2.26 -11.11 -6.41
CA LEU A 181 3.28 -10.78 -5.42
C LEU A 181 2.66 -10.03 -4.24
N ILE A 182 2.86 -10.54 -3.05
CA ILE A 182 2.40 -9.94 -1.80
C ILE A 182 3.62 -9.51 -1.02
N PHE A 183 3.86 -8.21 -0.94
CA PHE A 183 5.01 -7.66 -0.25
C PHE A 183 4.70 -7.39 1.23
N CYS A 184 5.56 -7.89 2.10
CA CYS A 184 5.61 -7.57 3.51
C CYS A 184 6.97 -6.91 3.78
N MET A 185 6.98 -5.61 4.04
CA MET A 185 8.19 -4.79 3.97
C MET A 185 8.56 -4.15 5.28
N ASP A 186 9.87 -4.07 5.53
CA ASP A 186 10.47 -3.34 6.63
C ASP A 186 10.30 -1.81 6.50
N ALA A 187 10.61 -1.11 7.58
CA ALA A 187 10.63 0.35 7.62
C ALA A 187 11.52 0.96 6.51
N GLY A 188 11.07 2.06 5.92
CA GLY A 188 11.72 2.71 4.77
C GLY A 188 11.40 2.09 3.41
N LEU A 189 10.69 0.95 3.38
CA LEU A 189 10.34 0.23 2.14
C LEU A 189 8.83 0.16 1.89
N ARG A 190 8.00 0.40 2.90
CA ARG A 190 6.53 0.20 2.84
C ARG A 190 5.83 1.12 1.85
N GLN A 191 6.44 2.25 1.51
CA GLN A 191 5.90 3.22 0.54
C GLN A 191 6.50 3.05 -0.87
N LEU A 192 7.29 1.99 -1.11
CA LEU A 192 7.88 1.73 -2.42
C LEU A 192 6.77 1.34 -3.42
N PRO A 193 6.59 2.11 -4.52
CA PRO A 193 5.56 1.83 -5.53
C PRO A 193 6.00 0.67 -6.42
N MET A 194 5.93 -0.57 -5.89
CA MET A 194 6.41 -1.80 -6.53
C MET A 194 5.87 -1.98 -7.95
N ALA A 195 4.63 -1.53 -8.21
CA ALA A 195 4.02 -1.61 -9.55
C ALA A 195 4.84 -0.92 -10.64
N ALA A 196 5.60 0.13 -10.28
CA ALA A 196 6.41 0.93 -11.21
C ALA A 196 7.90 0.52 -11.27
N LEU A 197 8.30 -0.60 -10.65
CA LEU A 197 9.63 -1.17 -10.89
C LEU A 197 9.74 -1.67 -12.32
N HIS A 198 10.90 -1.50 -12.98
CA HIS A 198 11.08 -1.72 -14.41
C HIS A 198 12.30 -2.62 -14.69
N ASP A 199 12.14 -3.67 -15.48
CA ASP A 199 13.22 -4.63 -15.80
C ASP A 199 14.15 -4.18 -16.95
N GLY A 200 13.90 -2.99 -17.50
CA GLY A 200 14.54 -2.47 -18.71
C GLY A 200 13.69 -2.62 -19.98
N LYS A 201 12.60 -3.41 -19.92
CA LYS A 201 11.66 -3.65 -21.04
C LYS A 201 10.23 -3.30 -20.68
N GLN A 202 9.80 -3.69 -19.46
CA GLN A 202 8.43 -3.54 -18.97
C GLN A 202 8.38 -3.32 -17.46
N PHE A 203 7.27 -2.79 -16.98
CA PHE A 203 7.01 -2.59 -15.55
C PHE A 203 6.61 -3.90 -14.86
N LEU A 204 6.85 -3.99 -13.55
CA LEU A 204 6.49 -5.16 -12.74
C LEU A 204 4.98 -5.45 -12.79
N VAL A 205 4.14 -4.40 -12.83
CA VAL A 205 2.67 -4.53 -12.96
C VAL A 205 2.25 -5.20 -14.27
N GLU A 206 3.10 -5.20 -15.31
CA GLU A 206 2.80 -5.91 -16.56
C GLU A 206 2.93 -7.44 -16.43
N LYS A 207 3.72 -7.89 -15.43
CA LYS A 207 3.94 -9.30 -15.14
C LYS A 207 3.02 -9.84 -14.05
N TYR A 208 2.85 -9.10 -12.95
CA TYR A 208 2.22 -9.60 -11.72
C TYR A 208 1.14 -8.67 -11.18
N SER A 209 0.14 -9.25 -10.50
CA SER A 209 -0.69 -8.51 -9.55
C SER A 209 0.10 -8.23 -8.28
N ILE A 210 -0.05 -7.04 -7.69
CA ILE A 210 0.79 -6.60 -6.57
C ILE A 210 -0.07 -6.13 -5.42
N GLY A 211 0.23 -6.61 -4.21
CA GLY A 211 -0.37 -6.16 -2.96
C GLY A 211 0.69 -5.96 -1.88
N SER A 212 0.35 -5.20 -0.85
CA SER A 212 1.19 -4.98 0.33
C SER A 212 0.43 -5.38 1.59
N ILE A 213 1.11 -6.03 2.52
CA ILE A 213 0.55 -6.40 3.82
C ILE A 213 1.45 -5.89 4.95
N PRO A 214 0.89 -5.52 6.12
CA PRO A 214 1.69 -5.15 7.28
C PRO A 214 2.49 -6.34 7.83
N SER A 215 1.83 -7.44 8.08
CA SER A 215 2.32 -8.79 8.35
C SER A 215 1.22 -9.78 7.96
N VAL A 216 1.52 -11.06 7.87
CA VAL A 216 0.50 -12.09 7.58
C VAL A 216 -0.43 -12.27 8.79
N SER A 217 0.10 -12.25 10.00
CA SER A 217 -0.67 -12.33 11.26
C SER A 217 -1.72 -11.22 11.39
N LEU A 218 -1.42 -10.02 10.91
CA LEU A 218 -2.35 -8.87 10.89
C LEU A 218 -3.30 -8.87 9.69
N THR A 219 -3.20 -9.84 8.79
CA THR A 219 -3.96 -9.86 7.54
C THR A 219 -5.03 -10.94 7.56
N ASN A 220 -6.31 -10.58 7.34
CA ASN A 220 -7.38 -11.55 7.18
C ASN A 220 -7.24 -12.27 5.82
N THR A 221 -6.73 -13.48 5.83
CA THR A 221 -6.41 -14.26 4.62
C THR A 221 -7.60 -15.02 4.02
N ARG A 222 -8.81 -14.96 4.60
CA ARG A 222 -9.97 -15.66 4.09
C ARG A 222 -10.47 -15.03 2.81
N TYR A 223 -10.55 -15.81 1.74
CA TYR A 223 -11.11 -15.34 0.47
C TYR A 223 -12.62 -15.12 0.56
N LYS A 224 -13.06 -14.00 -0.01
CA LYS A 224 -14.47 -13.74 -0.30
C LYS A 224 -14.57 -12.85 -1.54
N ALA A 225 -15.29 -13.31 -2.54
CA ALA A 225 -15.58 -12.51 -3.71
C ALA A 225 -16.49 -11.32 -3.34
N VAL A 226 -16.10 -10.11 -3.77
CA VAL A 226 -16.85 -8.87 -3.50
C VAL A 226 -17.82 -8.49 -4.63
N LYS A 227 -18.22 -9.47 -5.45
CA LYS A 227 -19.13 -9.26 -6.58
C LYS A 227 -20.58 -9.12 -6.08
N ASP A 228 -21.34 -8.27 -6.75
CA ASP A 228 -22.78 -8.06 -6.50
C ASP A 228 -23.10 -7.50 -5.09
N THR A 229 -22.12 -6.98 -4.37
CA THR A 229 -22.34 -6.34 -3.09
C THR A 229 -22.58 -4.83 -3.25
N PRO A 230 -23.49 -4.22 -2.46
CA PRO A 230 -23.71 -2.78 -2.56
C PRO A 230 -22.51 -1.99 -2.06
N ILE A 231 -22.24 -0.82 -2.69
CA ILE A 231 -21.21 0.13 -2.29
C ILE A 231 -21.81 1.25 -1.46
N LEU A 232 -21.15 1.63 -0.37
CA LEU A 232 -21.35 2.92 0.28
C LEU A 232 -20.32 3.90 -0.25
N GLY A 233 -20.74 4.80 -1.14
CA GLY A 233 -19.90 5.87 -1.69
C GLY A 233 -20.12 7.17 -0.94
N MET A 234 -19.07 7.76 -0.37
CA MET A 234 -19.16 9.05 0.31
C MET A 234 -18.00 9.94 -0.08
N GLY A 235 -18.24 11.26 -0.19
CA GLY A 235 -17.16 12.17 -0.57
C GLY A 235 -17.50 13.65 -0.43
N ALA A 236 -16.46 14.46 -0.55
CA ALA A 236 -16.59 15.93 -0.58
C ALA A 236 -15.80 16.50 -1.75
N SER A 237 -16.42 17.42 -2.49
CA SER A 237 -15.80 18.11 -3.63
C SER A 237 -15.31 19.51 -3.29
N THR A 238 -15.76 20.08 -2.18
CA THR A 238 -15.40 21.44 -1.74
C THR A 238 -15.01 21.42 -0.26
N PHE A 239 -14.05 22.24 0.11
CA PHE A 239 -13.48 22.34 1.44
C PHE A 239 -13.22 23.82 1.78
N GLU A 240 -13.18 24.18 3.05
CA GLU A 240 -12.83 25.54 3.48
C GLU A 240 -11.33 25.83 3.35
N GLU A 241 -10.48 24.85 3.71
CA GLU A 241 -9.02 25.03 3.79
C GLU A 241 -8.23 24.15 2.82
N LEU A 242 -8.85 23.11 2.21
CA LEU A 242 -8.18 22.20 1.31
C LEU A 242 -8.55 22.48 -0.15
N LYS A 243 -7.75 21.97 -1.08
CA LYS A 243 -8.03 22.08 -2.51
C LYS A 243 -9.35 21.39 -2.86
N PRO A 244 -10.17 21.96 -3.75
CA PRO A 244 -11.38 21.30 -4.23
C PRO A 244 -11.04 20.03 -5.03
N LEU A 245 -11.96 19.07 -5.01
CA LEU A 245 -11.91 17.81 -5.75
C LEU A 245 -13.13 17.74 -6.71
N PRO A 246 -13.10 18.46 -7.83
CA PRO A 246 -14.25 18.61 -8.72
C PRO A 246 -14.67 17.31 -9.43
N ALA A 247 -13.82 16.26 -9.51
CA ALA A 247 -14.20 14.96 -10.06
C ALA A 247 -15.04 14.12 -9.10
N VAL A 248 -15.00 14.34 -7.79
CA VAL A 248 -15.68 13.52 -6.77
C VAL A 248 -17.16 13.28 -7.04
N PRO A 249 -18.00 14.29 -7.41
CA PRO A 249 -19.41 14.04 -7.70
C PRO A 249 -19.62 13.08 -8.87
N ILE A 250 -18.74 13.14 -9.89
CA ILE A 250 -18.80 12.26 -11.06
C ILE A 250 -18.29 10.87 -10.69
N GLU A 251 -17.20 10.78 -9.95
CA GLU A 251 -16.63 9.53 -9.47
C GLU A 251 -17.68 8.72 -8.68
N LEU A 252 -18.31 9.32 -7.69
CA LEU A 252 -19.36 8.67 -6.91
C LEU A 252 -20.54 8.23 -7.79
N LYS A 253 -20.98 9.07 -8.73
CA LYS A 253 -22.07 8.74 -9.64
C LYS A 253 -21.70 7.57 -10.55
N VAL A 254 -20.51 7.59 -11.16
CA VAL A 254 -20.02 6.52 -12.05
C VAL A 254 -19.95 5.20 -11.29
N ILE A 255 -19.35 5.20 -10.11
CA ILE A 255 -19.16 3.99 -9.31
C ILE A 255 -20.49 3.45 -8.82
N THR A 256 -21.35 4.27 -8.19
CA THR A 256 -22.53 3.77 -7.48
C THR A 256 -23.78 3.62 -8.34
N GLN A 257 -23.79 4.17 -9.57
CA GLN A 257 -24.98 4.15 -10.43
C GLN A 257 -24.75 3.52 -11.81
N HIS A 258 -23.52 3.55 -12.33
CA HIS A 258 -23.23 3.03 -13.68
C HIS A 258 -22.43 1.72 -13.64
N LEU A 259 -21.34 1.68 -12.87
CA LEU A 259 -20.47 0.50 -12.78
C LEU A 259 -20.95 -0.49 -11.73
N TRP A 260 -21.51 -0.01 -10.64
CA TRP A 260 -21.93 -0.81 -9.50
C TRP A 260 -23.26 -0.31 -8.94
N SER A 261 -23.86 -1.05 -7.99
CA SER A 261 -25.06 -0.60 -7.28
C SER A 261 -24.68 -0.13 -5.89
N GLY A 262 -25.16 1.04 -5.48
CA GLY A 262 -24.82 1.56 -4.16
C GLY A 262 -25.57 2.82 -3.76
N ASP A 263 -25.34 3.25 -2.54
CA ASP A 263 -25.84 4.52 -2.01
C ASP A 263 -24.68 5.53 -2.02
N SER A 264 -24.94 6.79 -2.37
CA SER A 264 -23.93 7.85 -2.36
C SER A 264 -24.36 9.06 -1.56
N PHE A 265 -23.39 9.67 -0.84
CA PHE A 265 -23.58 10.85 0.00
C PHE A 265 -22.46 11.84 -0.27
N LEU A 266 -22.83 13.06 -0.68
CA LEU A 266 -21.87 14.08 -1.15
C LEU A 266 -21.94 15.34 -0.28
N ASN A 267 -20.79 15.97 -0.04
CA ASN A 267 -20.64 17.25 0.66
C ASN A 267 -21.35 17.24 2.03
N GLU A 268 -22.34 18.09 2.26
CA GLU A 268 -23.06 18.24 3.54
C GLU A 268 -23.66 16.93 4.07
N GLN A 269 -23.83 15.94 3.20
CA GLN A 269 -24.30 14.61 3.60
C GLN A 269 -23.14 13.68 4.03
N PHE A 270 -21.90 14.01 3.71
CA PHE A 270 -20.71 13.24 4.09
C PHE A 270 -20.23 13.62 5.47
N THR A 271 -21.02 13.34 6.49
CA THR A 271 -20.69 13.58 7.90
C THR A 271 -20.30 12.30 8.64
N LEU A 272 -19.62 12.45 9.78
CA LEU A 272 -19.30 11.31 10.64
C LEU A 272 -20.56 10.54 11.08
N ASN A 273 -21.64 11.27 11.37
CA ASN A 273 -22.90 10.65 11.78
C ASN A 273 -23.53 9.85 10.61
N THR A 274 -23.53 10.40 9.40
CA THR A 274 -24.04 9.70 8.22
C THR A 274 -23.21 8.46 7.93
N LEU A 275 -21.87 8.59 7.93
CA LEU A 275 -20.97 7.44 7.71
C LEU A 275 -21.24 6.32 8.73
N LYS A 276 -21.35 6.63 10.02
CA LYS A 276 -21.67 5.65 11.08
C LYS A 276 -23.05 5.04 10.93
N SER A 277 -24.07 5.84 10.61
CA SER A 277 -25.45 5.34 10.51
C SER A 277 -25.66 4.48 9.26
N GLU A 278 -25.13 4.89 8.12
CA GLU A 278 -25.31 4.19 6.85
C GLU A 278 -24.49 2.89 6.80
N SER A 279 -23.24 2.88 7.28
CA SER A 279 -22.45 1.64 7.36
C SER A 279 -23.05 0.57 8.27
N ARG A 280 -23.93 0.97 9.22
CA ARG A 280 -24.65 0.05 10.10
C ARG A 280 -26.04 -0.34 9.57
N ARG A 281 -26.65 0.51 8.74
CA ARG A 281 -28.01 0.31 8.21
C ARG A 281 -28.09 -0.83 7.20
N LYS A 282 -27.06 -0.97 6.37
CA LYS A 282 -26.94 -2.01 5.36
C LYS A 282 -25.58 -2.70 5.50
N PRO A 283 -25.48 -3.98 5.17
CA PRO A 283 -24.20 -4.70 5.16
C PRO A 283 -23.39 -4.33 3.91
N PHE A 284 -22.88 -3.11 3.87
CA PHE A 284 -21.96 -2.70 2.82
C PHE A 284 -20.63 -3.41 3.01
N GLU A 285 -20.18 -4.13 1.98
CA GLU A 285 -18.89 -4.80 1.97
C GLU A 285 -17.80 -3.94 1.32
N ILE A 286 -18.22 -2.91 0.59
CA ILE A 286 -17.31 -1.92 0.00
C ILE A 286 -17.70 -0.53 0.50
N ILE A 287 -16.72 0.18 1.06
CA ILE A 287 -16.83 1.59 1.44
C ILE A 287 -15.85 2.39 0.59
N HIS A 288 -16.36 3.35 -0.17
CA HIS A 288 -15.56 4.23 -1.02
C HIS A 288 -15.65 5.66 -0.50
N LEU A 289 -14.51 6.20 -0.07
CA LEU A 289 -14.38 7.55 0.46
C LEU A 289 -13.58 8.42 -0.52
N ALA A 290 -14.29 9.27 -1.26
CA ALA A 290 -13.71 10.21 -2.22
C ALA A 290 -13.47 11.57 -1.54
N THR A 291 -12.33 11.71 -0.87
CA THR A 291 -11.97 12.89 -0.08
C THR A 291 -10.48 12.90 0.23
N HIS A 292 -9.98 14.02 0.76
CA HIS A 292 -8.61 14.08 1.25
C HIS A 292 -8.38 13.15 2.44
N ALA A 293 -7.24 12.47 2.45
CA ALA A 293 -6.67 11.80 3.60
C ALA A 293 -5.19 12.19 3.72
N ASP A 294 -4.72 12.37 4.95
CA ASP A 294 -3.36 12.84 5.23
C ASP A 294 -2.73 11.96 6.31
N PHE A 295 -1.65 11.26 5.93
CA PHE A 295 -0.85 10.44 6.83
C PHE A 295 0.37 11.24 7.24
N GLN A 296 0.50 11.49 8.55
CA GLN A 296 1.46 12.42 9.13
C GLN A 296 2.36 11.75 10.15
N GLU A 297 3.51 12.38 10.41
CA GLU A 297 4.44 11.99 11.45
C GLU A 297 3.80 11.99 12.84
N GLY A 298 4.35 11.15 13.73
CA GLY A 298 3.96 11.02 15.12
C GLY A 298 2.83 10.03 15.34
N ASP A 299 2.06 10.27 16.37
CA ASP A 299 0.98 9.40 16.81
C ASP A 299 -0.11 9.21 15.74
N SER A 300 -0.74 8.05 15.74
CA SER A 300 -1.82 7.70 14.79
C SER A 300 -3.02 8.69 14.83
N SER A 301 -3.14 9.50 15.86
CA SER A 301 -4.11 10.60 15.92
C SER A 301 -3.78 11.81 15.03
N ASN A 302 -2.55 11.93 14.52
CA ASN A 302 -2.17 13.00 13.59
C ASN A 302 -2.69 12.72 12.18
N SER A 303 -2.73 11.45 11.78
CA SER A 303 -3.27 11.01 10.48
C SER A 303 -4.79 11.01 10.47
N TYR A 304 -5.40 11.41 9.35
CA TYR A 304 -6.86 11.56 9.28
C TYR A 304 -7.42 11.40 7.86
N ILE A 305 -8.71 11.08 7.81
CA ILE A 305 -9.56 11.18 6.62
C ILE A 305 -10.45 12.42 6.82
N GLN A 306 -10.48 13.33 5.84
CA GLN A 306 -11.27 14.55 5.90
C GLN A 306 -12.73 14.23 5.55
N LEU A 307 -13.63 14.39 6.50
CA LEU A 307 -15.08 14.40 6.26
C LEU A 307 -15.55 15.83 6.04
N TRP A 308 -16.82 16.01 5.66
CA TRP A 308 -17.37 17.34 5.47
C TRP A 308 -17.37 18.17 6.75
N ASP A 309 -17.77 17.57 7.86
CA ASP A 309 -17.96 18.22 9.14
C ASP A 309 -16.77 18.10 10.10
N THR A 310 -15.87 17.13 9.88
CA THR A 310 -14.79 16.84 10.84
C THR A 310 -13.66 16.02 10.20
N LYS A 311 -12.59 15.81 10.94
CA LYS A 311 -11.51 14.86 10.63
C LYS A 311 -11.77 13.55 11.35
N LEU A 312 -11.86 12.46 10.62
CA LEU A 312 -11.87 11.10 11.17
C LEU A 312 -10.42 10.64 11.31
N ARG A 313 -9.90 10.61 12.54
CA ARG A 313 -8.52 10.27 12.82
C ARG A 313 -8.26 8.79 12.71
N LEU A 314 -7.03 8.39 12.38
CA LEU A 314 -6.65 6.99 12.15
C LEU A 314 -6.97 6.13 13.39
N ASN A 315 -6.62 6.59 14.60
CA ASN A 315 -6.92 5.90 15.87
C ASN A 315 -8.44 5.81 16.22
N GLN A 316 -9.30 6.44 15.42
CA GLN A 316 -10.76 6.36 15.59
C GLN A 316 -11.42 5.38 14.62
N LEU A 317 -10.68 4.89 13.61
CA LEU A 317 -11.26 4.03 12.56
C LEU A 317 -11.84 2.74 13.13
N ARG A 318 -11.19 2.12 14.12
CA ARG A 318 -11.70 0.90 14.78
C ARG A 318 -13.09 1.08 15.38
N GLN A 319 -13.42 2.31 15.85
CA GLN A 319 -14.72 2.65 16.43
C GLN A 319 -15.86 2.69 15.40
N MET A 320 -15.53 2.68 14.10
CA MET A 320 -16.53 2.60 13.03
C MET A 320 -17.24 1.24 13.02
N GLY A 321 -16.57 0.20 13.55
CA GLY A 321 -17.14 -1.13 13.67
C GLY A 321 -17.12 -1.94 12.36
N TRP A 322 -16.30 -1.56 11.40
CA TRP A 322 -16.19 -2.23 10.09
C TRP A 322 -15.61 -3.65 10.18
N HIS A 323 -14.95 -3.98 11.29
CA HIS A 323 -14.50 -5.34 11.62
C HIS A 323 -15.63 -6.30 12.07
N LEU A 324 -16.79 -5.75 12.46
CA LEU A 324 -17.91 -6.57 12.92
C LEU A 324 -18.60 -7.26 11.73
N PRO A 325 -19.15 -8.49 11.93
CA PRO A 325 -19.86 -9.18 10.87
C PRO A 325 -21.13 -8.46 10.40
N PRO A 326 -21.37 -8.34 9.08
CA PRO A 326 -20.43 -8.70 8.03
C PRO A 326 -19.28 -7.67 7.94
N GLN A 327 -18.04 -8.18 7.98
CA GLN A 327 -16.85 -7.34 7.89
C GLN A 327 -16.79 -6.62 6.53
N VAL A 328 -16.31 -5.38 6.53
CA VAL A 328 -16.02 -4.65 5.30
C VAL A 328 -14.84 -5.32 4.58
N GLU A 329 -15.08 -5.72 3.33
CA GLU A 329 -14.09 -6.41 2.49
C GLU A 329 -13.09 -5.44 1.86
N LEU A 330 -13.56 -4.21 1.54
CA LEU A 330 -12.76 -3.23 0.85
C LEU A 330 -13.09 -1.79 1.29
N LEU A 331 -12.09 -1.09 1.79
CA LEU A 331 -12.10 0.36 1.97
C LEU A 331 -11.31 1.01 0.84
N VAL A 332 -11.89 1.96 0.13
CA VAL A 332 -11.20 2.75 -0.90
C VAL A 332 -11.08 4.19 -0.44
N LEU A 333 -9.85 4.70 -0.43
CA LEU A 333 -9.52 6.11 -0.23
C LEU A 333 -9.01 6.68 -1.56
N SER A 334 -9.84 7.45 -2.26
CA SER A 334 -9.51 7.88 -3.63
C SER A 334 -8.63 9.13 -3.73
N ALA A 335 -8.35 9.84 -2.63
CA ALA A 335 -7.44 10.98 -2.61
C ALA A 335 -6.62 10.99 -1.30
N CYS A 336 -5.45 10.39 -1.33
CA CYS A 336 -4.55 10.32 -0.18
C CYS A 336 -3.31 11.17 -0.41
N ARG A 337 -2.74 11.63 0.69
CA ARG A 337 -1.41 12.21 0.77
C ARG A 337 -0.65 11.51 1.89
N THR A 338 0.52 10.98 1.59
CA THR A 338 1.45 10.46 2.58
C THR A 338 2.72 11.29 2.58
N ALA A 339 3.21 11.66 3.76
CA ALA A 339 4.54 12.24 3.88
C ALA A 339 5.59 11.13 3.68
N LEU A 340 6.62 11.44 2.90
CA LEU A 340 7.67 10.49 2.58
C LEU A 340 8.76 10.42 3.65
N GLY A 341 9.38 9.22 3.75
CA GLY A 341 10.63 9.04 4.47
C GLY A 341 10.48 9.09 5.99
N ASN A 342 9.26 8.96 6.51
CA ASN A 342 9.00 8.88 7.95
C ASN A 342 8.33 7.56 8.29
N ILE A 343 8.93 6.82 9.23
CA ILE A 343 8.49 5.48 9.65
C ILE A 343 7.06 5.49 10.20
N GLU A 344 6.69 6.50 10.96
CA GLU A 344 5.35 6.60 11.57
C GLU A 344 4.27 6.83 10.50
N THR A 345 4.59 7.63 9.48
CA THR A 345 3.71 7.82 8.31
C THR A 345 3.54 6.52 7.52
N GLU A 346 4.62 5.77 7.34
CA GLU A 346 4.58 4.46 6.69
C GLU A 346 3.72 3.46 7.47
N LEU A 347 3.89 3.39 8.79
CA LEU A 347 3.10 2.52 9.66
C LEU A 347 1.62 2.91 9.64
N GLY A 348 1.32 4.21 9.69
CA GLY A 348 -0.05 4.70 9.57
C GLY A 348 -0.72 4.30 8.25
N PHE A 349 0.00 4.43 7.14
CA PHE A 349 -0.48 4.07 5.81
C PHE A 349 -0.60 2.55 5.64
N ALA A 350 0.46 1.79 5.89
CA ALA A 350 0.48 0.33 5.73
C ALA A 350 -0.45 -0.38 6.74
N GLY A 351 -0.66 0.20 7.93
CA GLY A 351 -1.60 -0.29 8.94
C GLY A 351 -3.05 0.14 8.76
N LEU A 352 -3.38 0.87 7.69
CA LEU A 352 -4.73 1.42 7.47
C LEU A 352 -5.83 0.35 7.52
N ALA A 353 -5.63 -0.78 6.84
CA ALA A 353 -6.62 -1.86 6.80
C ALA A 353 -6.84 -2.48 8.20
N VAL A 354 -5.75 -2.66 8.96
CA VAL A 354 -5.78 -3.19 10.33
C VAL A 354 -6.54 -2.24 11.25
N GLN A 355 -6.17 -0.95 11.26
CA GLN A 355 -6.80 0.07 12.09
C GLN A 355 -8.27 0.29 11.75
N ALA A 356 -8.61 0.25 10.46
CA ALA A 356 -10.01 0.33 10.04
C ALA A 356 -10.80 -0.95 10.35
N GLY A 357 -10.11 -2.07 10.58
CA GLY A 357 -10.72 -3.38 10.78
C GLY A 357 -11.38 -3.93 9.52
N VAL A 358 -10.88 -3.52 8.34
CA VAL A 358 -11.31 -4.01 7.03
C VAL A 358 -10.34 -5.06 6.51
N LYS A 359 -10.76 -5.89 5.55
CA LYS A 359 -9.84 -6.87 4.98
C LYS A 359 -8.78 -6.24 4.08
N SER A 360 -9.19 -5.25 3.30
CA SER A 360 -8.31 -4.57 2.35
C SER A 360 -8.59 -3.09 2.33
N ALA A 361 -7.57 -2.30 2.10
CA ALA A 361 -7.69 -0.89 1.78
C ALA A 361 -6.98 -0.60 0.44
N LEU A 362 -7.60 0.19 -0.42
CA LEU A 362 -6.99 0.76 -1.62
C LEU A 362 -6.71 2.23 -1.35
N ALA A 363 -5.44 2.62 -1.36
CA ALA A 363 -5.01 3.98 -1.06
C ALA A 363 -3.77 4.35 -1.87
N SER A 364 -3.40 5.63 -1.90
CA SER A 364 -2.26 6.10 -2.71
C SER A 364 -1.10 6.65 -1.85
N PHE A 365 0.11 6.40 -2.30
CA PHE A 365 1.36 6.87 -1.68
C PHE A 365 1.56 8.39 -1.82
N TRP A 366 1.03 9.01 -2.86
CA TRP A 366 1.12 10.45 -3.12
C TRP A 366 -0.20 11.00 -3.64
N TYR A 367 -0.32 12.32 -3.59
CA TYR A 367 -1.47 12.99 -4.17
C TYR A 367 -1.49 12.84 -5.69
N VAL A 368 -2.36 12.01 -6.19
CA VAL A 368 -2.66 11.87 -7.62
C VAL A 368 -3.69 12.91 -8.00
N ASN A 369 -3.60 13.48 -9.19
CA ASN A 369 -4.56 14.50 -9.63
C ASN A 369 -5.98 13.91 -9.79
N ASP A 370 -6.97 14.76 -9.66
CA ASP A 370 -8.38 14.42 -9.54
C ASP A 370 -8.91 13.63 -10.76
N GLU A 371 -8.52 14.03 -11.97
CA GLU A 371 -8.92 13.37 -13.21
C GLU A 371 -8.33 11.97 -13.40
N SER A 372 -7.06 11.75 -13.04
CA SER A 372 -6.46 10.42 -13.13
C SER A 372 -6.92 9.50 -11.99
N THR A 373 -7.26 10.06 -10.82
CA THR A 373 -7.93 9.31 -9.75
C THR A 373 -9.29 8.81 -10.21
N LEU A 374 -10.12 9.68 -10.83
CA LEU A 374 -11.39 9.26 -11.45
C LEU A 374 -11.18 8.15 -12.49
N ALA A 375 -10.13 8.27 -13.32
CA ALA A 375 -9.80 7.29 -14.34
C ALA A 375 -9.46 5.92 -13.74
N LEU A 376 -8.54 5.90 -12.77
CA LEU A 376 -8.11 4.66 -12.12
C LEU A 376 -9.25 3.99 -11.33
N MET A 377 -10.01 4.77 -10.55
CA MET A 377 -11.12 4.23 -9.77
C MET A 377 -12.22 3.68 -10.66
N SER A 378 -12.59 4.39 -11.73
CA SER A 378 -13.57 3.88 -12.70
C SER A 378 -13.09 2.58 -13.36
N GLY A 379 -11.83 2.50 -13.78
CA GLY A 379 -11.22 1.30 -14.32
C GLY A 379 -11.17 0.15 -13.31
N PHE A 380 -10.77 0.43 -12.06
CA PHE A 380 -10.73 -0.55 -10.99
C PHE A 380 -12.09 -1.20 -10.74
N TYR A 381 -13.15 -0.41 -10.53
CA TYR A 381 -14.50 -0.94 -10.30
C TYR A 381 -15.07 -1.66 -11.51
N GLN A 382 -14.73 -1.20 -12.72
CA GLN A 382 -15.12 -1.91 -13.94
C GLN A 382 -14.49 -3.30 -14.01
N HIS A 383 -13.18 -3.41 -13.73
CA HIS A 383 -12.51 -4.71 -13.75
C HIS A 383 -12.94 -5.59 -12.58
N LEU A 384 -13.13 -5.03 -11.38
CA LEU A 384 -13.54 -5.78 -10.20
C LEU A 384 -14.86 -6.54 -10.39
N ARG A 385 -15.78 -6.03 -11.21
CA ARG A 385 -17.06 -6.72 -11.54
C ARG A 385 -16.93 -7.83 -12.59
N GLN A 386 -15.83 -7.89 -13.34
CA GLN A 386 -15.66 -8.88 -14.41
C GLN A 386 -15.66 -10.31 -13.84
N PRO A 387 -16.32 -11.30 -14.50
CA PRO A 387 -16.44 -12.65 -13.97
C PRO A 387 -15.10 -13.37 -13.79
N ASP A 388 -14.13 -13.09 -14.66
CA ASP A 388 -12.79 -13.67 -14.70
C ASP A 388 -11.80 -13.04 -13.73
N ILE A 389 -12.10 -11.86 -13.19
CA ILE A 389 -11.30 -11.21 -12.17
C ILE A 389 -11.72 -11.74 -10.80
N THR A 390 -10.90 -12.54 -10.18
CA THR A 390 -11.21 -13.21 -8.90
C THR A 390 -10.63 -12.49 -7.68
N ILE A 391 -9.60 -11.67 -7.86
CA ILE A 391 -8.92 -10.98 -6.75
C ILE A 391 -8.85 -9.46 -6.97
N LYS A 392 -8.85 -8.71 -5.87
CA LYS A 392 -8.86 -7.23 -5.88
C LYS A 392 -7.60 -6.63 -6.51
N THR A 393 -6.46 -7.23 -6.25
CA THR A 393 -5.18 -6.78 -6.83
C THR A 393 -5.13 -6.93 -8.34
N GLU A 394 -5.78 -7.96 -8.91
CA GLU A 394 -5.85 -8.11 -10.36
C GLU A 394 -6.76 -7.04 -10.98
N ALA A 395 -7.86 -6.67 -10.30
CA ALA A 395 -8.69 -5.56 -10.77
C ALA A 395 -7.91 -4.23 -10.81
N LEU A 396 -7.10 -3.97 -9.77
CA LEU A 396 -6.22 -2.80 -9.73
C LEU A 396 -5.17 -2.87 -10.85
N ARG A 397 -4.51 -4.01 -11.02
CA ARG A 397 -3.53 -4.24 -12.08
C ARG A 397 -4.10 -3.94 -13.46
N GLN A 398 -5.29 -4.43 -13.78
CA GLN A 398 -5.93 -4.19 -15.09
C GLN A 398 -6.24 -2.71 -15.31
N ALA A 399 -6.68 -1.98 -14.27
CA ALA A 399 -6.89 -0.53 -14.37
C ALA A 399 -5.55 0.22 -14.59
N GLN A 400 -4.49 -0.16 -13.89
CA GLN A 400 -3.15 0.41 -14.05
C GLN A 400 -2.60 0.13 -15.46
N LEU A 401 -2.79 -1.08 -15.99
CA LEU A 401 -2.38 -1.46 -17.35
C LEU A 401 -3.12 -0.67 -18.42
N ALA A 402 -4.41 -0.45 -18.27
CA ALA A 402 -5.20 0.35 -19.22
C ALA A 402 -4.69 1.80 -19.29
N MET A 403 -4.33 2.39 -18.14
CA MET A 403 -3.70 3.72 -18.10
C MET A 403 -2.30 3.72 -18.69
N LEU A 404 -1.45 2.77 -18.32
CA LEU A 404 -0.08 2.62 -18.83
C LEU A 404 -0.05 2.50 -20.36
N ARG A 405 -0.97 1.74 -20.94
CA ARG A 405 -1.09 1.52 -22.38
C ARG A 405 -1.75 2.66 -23.13
N GLY A 406 -2.23 3.70 -22.42
CA GLY A 406 -2.95 4.82 -23.02
C GLY A 406 -4.34 4.43 -23.55
N GLU A 407 -4.90 3.33 -23.08
CA GLU A 407 -6.27 2.91 -23.39
C GLU A 407 -7.30 3.79 -22.67
N VAL A 408 -6.90 4.33 -21.50
CA VAL A 408 -7.66 5.34 -20.73
C VAL A 408 -6.97 6.69 -20.86
N TYR A 409 -7.71 7.70 -21.33
CA TYR A 409 -7.17 9.02 -21.65
C TYR A 409 -8.24 10.11 -21.54
N LEU A 410 -7.77 11.37 -21.50
CA LEU A 410 -8.65 12.57 -21.53
C LEU A 410 -8.64 13.17 -22.93
N GLU A 411 -9.82 13.35 -23.51
CA GLU A 411 -9.99 13.95 -24.81
C GLU A 411 -11.30 14.74 -24.90
N GLU A 412 -11.24 15.96 -25.45
CA GLU A 412 -12.40 16.83 -25.64
C GLU A 412 -13.26 17.06 -24.38
N GLY A 413 -12.60 17.13 -23.20
CA GLY A 413 -13.29 17.32 -21.92
C GLY A 413 -13.98 16.07 -21.37
N GLN A 414 -13.68 14.93 -21.92
CA GLN A 414 -14.19 13.63 -21.48
C GLN A 414 -13.07 12.70 -21.06
N LEU A 415 -13.35 11.84 -20.07
CA LEU A 415 -12.57 10.66 -19.78
C LEU A 415 -13.08 9.52 -20.66
N LYS A 416 -12.20 8.93 -21.46
CA LYS A 416 -12.48 7.85 -22.41
C LYS A 416 -11.74 6.57 -22.05
N GLY A 417 -12.21 5.45 -22.58
CA GLY A 417 -11.58 4.13 -22.41
C GLY A 417 -12.04 3.36 -21.16
N ILE A 418 -13.12 3.77 -20.51
CA ILE A 418 -13.70 3.04 -19.38
C ILE A 418 -14.79 2.09 -19.90
N GLY A 419 -14.36 0.95 -20.42
CA GLY A 419 -15.22 -0.14 -20.85
C GLY A 419 -16.38 0.23 -21.74
N GLU A 420 -17.60 -0.10 -21.31
CA GLU A 420 -18.81 0.16 -22.07
C GLU A 420 -19.30 1.63 -21.96
N LEU A 421 -18.64 2.45 -21.14
CA LEU A 421 -18.98 3.86 -21.04
C LEU A 421 -18.43 4.63 -22.27
N GLU A 422 -19.31 5.21 -23.07
CA GLU A 422 -18.93 5.96 -24.30
C GLU A 422 -18.02 7.17 -24.03
N GLY A 423 -18.00 7.65 -22.79
CA GLY A 423 -17.22 8.77 -22.28
C GLY A 423 -17.84 9.33 -21.00
N ILE A 424 -17.02 9.83 -20.12
CA ILE A 424 -17.44 10.47 -18.87
C ILE A 424 -17.13 11.95 -19.00
N ASP A 425 -18.17 12.80 -19.04
CA ASP A 425 -18.01 14.25 -19.11
C ASP A 425 -17.31 14.77 -17.85
N LEU A 426 -16.24 15.52 -18.04
CA LEU A 426 -15.50 16.13 -16.94
C LEU A 426 -16.08 17.49 -16.55
N PRO A 427 -15.96 17.93 -15.29
CA PRO A 427 -16.25 19.30 -14.89
C PRO A 427 -15.44 20.28 -15.73
N GLN A 428 -15.99 21.47 -15.97
CA GLN A 428 -15.37 22.48 -16.81
C GLN A 428 -13.92 22.82 -16.40
N GLU A 429 -13.63 22.79 -15.10
CA GLU A 429 -12.31 23.07 -14.54
C GLU A 429 -11.28 22.01 -14.94
N LEU A 430 -11.68 20.73 -15.00
CA LEU A 430 -10.83 19.62 -15.43
C LEU A 430 -10.75 19.53 -16.96
N ALA A 431 -11.88 19.73 -17.64
CA ALA A 431 -11.94 19.77 -19.10
C ALA A 431 -11.03 20.87 -19.71
N ALA A 432 -10.88 21.99 -19.00
CA ALA A 432 -10.01 23.10 -19.44
C ALA A 432 -8.51 22.75 -19.45
N ARG A 433 -8.09 21.64 -18.80
CA ARG A 433 -6.69 21.17 -18.83
C ARG A 433 -6.29 20.53 -20.16
N GLY A 434 -7.29 20.23 -21.03
CA GLY A 434 -7.08 19.71 -22.37
C GLY A 434 -6.90 18.20 -22.43
N ASN A 435 -6.45 17.73 -23.58
CA ASN A 435 -6.22 16.31 -23.83
C ASN A 435 -4.98 15.82 -23.08
N GLN A 436 -5.07 14.65 -22.47
CA GLN A 436 -3.98 14.09 -21.67
C GLN A 436 -3.95 12.55 -21.78
N VAL A 437 -2.73 12.02 -21.97
CA VAL A 437 -2.45 10.59 -21.86
C VAL A 437 -1.97 10.31 -20.44
N LEU A 438 -2.55 9.30 -19.80
CA LEU A 438 -2.33 8.99 -18.39
C LEU A 438 -1.31 7.84 -18.20
N SER A 439 -0.36 7.68 -19.14
CA SER A 439 0.59 6.54 -19.14
C SER A 439 1.80 6.70 -18.21
N HIS A 440 2.08 7.92 -17.74
CA HIS A 440 3.18 8.14 -16.78
C HIS A 440 2.86 7.46 -15.43
N PRO A 441 3.84 6.77 -14.77
CA PRO A 441 3.62 6.08 -13.49
C PRO A 441 3.02 6.96 -12.39
N TYR A 442 3.26 8.25 -12.39
CA TYR A 442 2.64 9.20 -11.49
C TYR A 442 1.11 9.03 -11.39
N TYR A 443 0.45 8.74 -12.50
CA TYR A 443 -1.01 8.69 -12.59
C TYR A 443 -1.63 7.40 -12.06
N TRP A 444 -0.86 6.29 -12.06
CA TRP A 444 -1.40 4.97 -11.74
C TRP A 444 -0.62 4.19 -10.66
N ALA A 445 0.71 4.39 -10.55
CA ALA A 445 1.53 3.59 -9.64
C ALA A 445 1.45 4.04 -8.17
N GLY A 446 0.86 5.22 -7.92
CA GLY A 446 0.63 5.71 -6.56
C GLY A 446 -0.34 4.85 -5.76
N PHE A 447 -1.31 4.22 -6.42
CA PHE A 447 -2.31 3.40 -5.75
C PHE A 447 -1.83 1.96 -5.52
N THR A 448 -2.02 1.49 -4.30
CA THR A 448 -1.68 0.12 -3.88
C THR A 448 -2.80 -0.50 -3.05
N MET A 449 -2.90 -1.84 -3.11
CA MET A 449 -3.79 -2.61 -2.25
C MET A 449 -3.04 -2.99 -0.96
N ILE A 450 -3.60 -2.60 0.19
CA ILE A 450 -3.06 -2.85 1.53
C ILE A 450 -3.95 -3.88 2.23
N GLY A 451 -3.36 -4.88 2.87
CA GLY A 451 -4.08 -5.99 3.50
C GLY A 451 -4.39 -7.10 2.50
N SER A 452 -5.48 -7.85 2.70
CA SER A 452 -5.82 -9.03 1.89
C SER A 452 -5.93 -8.69 0.38
N PRO A 453 -5.09 -9.25 -0.49
CA PRO A 453 -5.07 -8.91 -1.92
C PRO A 453 -6.22 -9.55 -2.70
N TRP A 454 -6.86 -10.57 -2.12
CA TRP A 454 -7.92 -11.38 -2.73
C TRP A 454 -9.31 -11.07 -2.21
#